data_c4626301b44d31183983aba1514d4b44
#
_entry.id   c4626301b44d31183983aba1514d4b44
#
_cell.length_a   1.000
_cell.length_b   1.000
_cell.length_c   1.000
_cell.angle_alpha   90.00
_cell.angle_beta   90.00
_cell.angle_gamma   90.00
#
_symmetry.space_group_name_H-M   'P 1'
#
loop_
_entity.id
_entity.type
_entity.pdbx_description
1 polymer ?
#
loop_
_entity_poly.entity_id
_entity_poly.type
_entity_poly.pdbx_seq_one_letter_code
_entity_poly.pdbx_strand_id
1 'polypeptide(L)'
;MIEIIKTFFIGIFVGMANVIPGVSGGTLVVVFNIYDKFVNAITFNIKKLLKNCKFVVPILTGMLLGILLFSKLITILYRNCPDQTNFFFTGLLIGSIPLLVKYSFNKNSGETKSSTAKNTGIILCALTGLVLIIVFSVLQSRYGTAEKTISTLPQWTVPLAVKIFLGGILGAVAMIIPGISGSLIMLILGIYPIIMSSIPAMFVKDTALQALFLLLPNGVGVLIGLLAGAKLISILLKKVPNQTYAVILGLIVGSIYTMWPRVSNLTASKIVSYVLCLIFGIALSYLSTKFSGDEKSSS
;
A
#
# COMPACT_ATOMS: atom_id res chain seq x y z
N MET A 1 -10.56 13.11 -20.87
CA MET A 1 -11.23 13.69 -19.69
C MET A 1 -11.71 12.62 -18.71
N ILE A 2 -12.39 11.57 -19.16
CA ILE A 2 -12.90 10.47 -18.33
C ILE A 2 -11.77 9.74 -17.55
N GLU A 3 -10.63 9.45 -18.18
CA GLU A 3 -9.49 8.81 -17.51
C GLU A 3 -8.91 9.64 -16.36
N ILE A 4 -8.82 10.96 -16.53
CA ILE A 4 -8.34 11.88 -15.50
C ILE A 4 -9.25 11.85 -14.28
N ILE A 5 -10.55 11.92 -14.50
CA ILE A 5 -11.59 11.87 -13.46
C ILE A 5 -11.53 10.51 -12.74
N LYS A 6 -11.46 9.40 -13.49
CA LYS A 6 -11.32 8.05 -12.95
C LYS A 6 -10.07 7.92 -12.07
N THR A 7 -8.92 8.40 -12.56
CA THR A 7 -7.64 8.36 -11.81
C THR A 7 -7.72 9.19 -10.53
N PHE A 8 -8.39 10.33 -10.57
CA PHE A 8 -8.61 11.19 -9.40
C PHE A 8 -9.45 10.48 -8.33
N PHE A 9 -10.57 9.85 -8.72
CA PHE A 9 -11.39 9.08 -7.76
C PHE A 9 -10.66 7.86 -7.21
N ILE A 10 -9.90 7.14 -8.03
CA ILE A 10 -9.03 6.06 -7.55
C ILE A 10 -8.02 6.63 -6.53
N GLY A 11 -7.44 7.80 -6.81
CA GLY A 11 -6.56 8.49 -5.87
C GLY A 11 -7.23 8.74 -4.52
N ILE A 12 -8.49 9.17 -4.49
CA ILE A 12 -9.26 9.37 -3.25
C ILE A 12 -9.33 8.06 -2.44
N PHE A 13 -9.67 6.93 -3.07
CA PHE A 13 -9.72 5.63 -2.39
C PHE A 13 -8.35 5.17 -1.90
N VAL A 14 -7.30 5.38 -2.68
CA VAL A 14 -5.92 5.06 -2.27
C VAL A 14 -5.48 5.94 -1.09
N GLY A 15 -5.81 7.23 -1.12
CA GLY A 15 -5.57 8.16 -0.01
C GLY A 15 -6.32 7.74 1.26
N MET A 16 -7.59 7.36 1.13
CA MET A 16 -8.40 6.82 2.22
C MET A 16 -7.75 5.58 2.84
N ALA A 17 -7.28 4.63 2.03
CA ALA A 17 -6.62 3.42 2.51
C ALA A 17 -5.33 3.71 3.31
N ASN A 18 -4.58 4.73 2.96
CA ASN A 18 -3.37 5.11 3.69
C ASN A 18 -3.66 5.60 5.13
N VAL A 19 -4.88 5.99 5.42
CA VAL A 19 -5.32 6.40 6.78
C VAL A 19 -5.77 5.20 7.61
N ILE A 20 -6.05 4.06 6.98
CA ILE A 20 -6.59 2.88 7.64
C ILE A 20 -5.45 2.03 8.21
N PRO A 21 -5.45 1.77 9.53
CA PRO A 21 -4.47 0.86 10.13
C PRO A 21 -4.58 -0.54 9.51
N GLY A 22 -3.46 -1.07 9.04
CA GLY A 22 -3.40 -2.42 8.46
C GLY A 22 -3.75 -2.51 6.96
N VAL A 23 -4.21 -1.42 6.33
CA VAL A 23 -4.41 -1.35 4.88
C VAL A 23 -3.27 -0.57 4.25
N SER A 24 -2.64 -1.13 3.23
CA SER A 24 -1.62 -0.42 2.43
C SER A 24 -2.30 0.25 1.23
N GLY A 25 -2.01 1.54 1.00
CA GLY A 25 -2.45 2.23 -0.22
C GLY A 25 -2.00 1.51 -1.50
N GLY A 26 -0.79 0.91 -1.47
CA GLY A 26 -0.28 0.06 -2.55
C GLY A 26 -1.20 -1.12 -2.86
N THR A 27 -1.87 -1.67 -1.86
CA THR A 27 -2.87 -2.74 -2.04
C THR A 27 -4.06 -2.27 -2.89
N LEU A 28 -4.61 -1.08 -2.62
CA LEU A 28 -5.72 -0.54 -3.42
C LEU A 28 -5.28 -0.17 -4.84
N VAL A 29 -4.04 0.26 -5.05
CA VAL A 29 -3.49 0.47 -6.39
C VAL A 29 -3.52 -0.82 -7.21
N VAL A 30 -3.27 -1.98 -6.57
CA VAL A 30 -3.44 -3.31 -7.20
C VAL A 30 -4.92 -3.63 -7.43
N VAL A 31 -5.76 -3.44 -6.41
CA VAL A 31 -7.22 -3.68 -6.48
C VAL A 31 -7.85 -2.93 -7.66
N PHE A 32 -7.44 -1.68 -7.89
CA PHE A 32 -7.94 -0.86 -9.01
C PHE A 32 -7.22 -1.10 -10.34
N ASN A 33 -6.32 -2.09 -10.43
CA ASN A 33 -5.58 -2.47 -11.64
C ASN A 33 -4.73 -1.32 -12.26
N ILE A 34 -4.23 -0.43 -11.43
CA ILE A 34 -3.35 0.67 -11.88
C ILE A 34 -1.91 0.53 -11.39
N TYR A 35 -1.55 -0.62 -10.79
CA TYR A 35 -0.25 -0.82 -10.15
C TYR A 35 0.93 -0.61 -11.11
N ASP A 36 0.87 -1.15 -12.32
CA ASP A 36 1.92 -1.00 -13.33
C ASP A 36 2.06 0.48 -13.75
N LYS A 37 0.94 1.18 -14.00
CA LYS A 37 0.93 2.61 -14.34
C LYS A 37 1.50 3.44 -13.17
N PHE A 38 1.11 3.11 -11.94
CA PHE A 38 1.54 3.80 -10.72
C PHE A 38 3.05 3.66 -10.50
N VAL A 39 3.56 2.44 -10.50
CA VAL A 39 4.99 2.15 -10.30
C VAL A 39 5.85 2.77 -11.41
N ASN A 40 5.39 2.70 -12.68
CA ASN A 40 6.11 3.30 -13.81
C ASN A 40 6.05 4.83 -13.83
N ALA A 41 5.08 5.45 -13.17
CA ALA A 41 4.96 6.91 -13.05
C ALA A 41 5.93 7.49 -12.01
N ILE A 42 6.31 6.72 -10.99
CA ILE A 42 7.30 7.10 -9.99
C ILE A 42 8.70 6.99 -10.60
N THR A 43 9.30 8.12 -10.99
CA THR A 43 10.59 8.15 -11.71
C THR A 43 11.38 9.41 -11.43
N PHE A 44 12.71 9.31 -11.45
CA PHE A 44 13.62 10.47 -11.43
C PHE A 44 13.66 11.25 -12.75
N ASN A 45 13.14 10.67 -13.84
CA ASN A 45 13.18 11.32 -15.13
C ASN A 45 12.06 12.37 -15.24
N ILE A 46 12.40 13.64 -15.07
CA ILE A 46 11.45 14.77 -15.11
C ILE A 46 10.66 14.80 -16.43
N LYS A 47 11.30 14.51 -17.57
CA LYS A 47 10.62 14.46 -18.88
C LYS A 47 9.54 13.35 -18.89
N LYS A 48 9.85 12.20 -18.30
CA LYS A 48 8.91 11.08 -18.18
C LYS A 48 7.80 11.40 -17.18
N LEU A 49 8.12 12.08 -16.07
CA LEU A 49 7.16 12.54 -15.08
C LEU A 49 6.17 13.55 -15.70
N LEU A 50 6.68 14.52 -16.45
CA LEU A 50 5.86 15.52 -17.17
C LEU A 50 4.98 14.86 -18.24
N LYS A 51 5.49 13.86 -18.96
CA LYS A 51 4.69 13.07 -19.92
C LYS A 51 3.54 12.33 -19.25
N ASN A 52 3.75 11.88 -18.00
CA ASN A 52 2.76 11.17 -17.21
C ASN A 52 1.92 12.08 -16.29
N CYS A 53 2.03 13.41 -16.41
CA CYS A 53 1.35 14.36 -15.51
C CYS A 53 -0.18 14.19 -15.52
N LYS A 54 -0.78 13.77 -16.64
CA LYS A 54 -2.22 13.45 -16.76
C LYS A 54 -2.68 12.27 -15.89
N PHE A 55 -1.73 11.45 -15.40
CA PHE A 55 -1.97 10.37 -14.44
C PHE A 55 -1.50 10.78 -13.03
N VAL A 56 -0.27 11.33 -12.94
CA VAL A 56 0.38 11.63 -11.65
C VAL A 56 -0.37 12.74 -10.88
N VAL A 57 -0.74 13.82 -11.55
CA VAL A 57 -1.42 14.93 -10.88
C VAL A 57 -2.79 14.52 -10.34
N PRO A 58 -3.68 13.88 -11.12
CA PRO A 58 -4.98 13.45 -10.60
C PRO A 58 -4.87 12.43 -9.46
N ILE A 59 -3.95 11.46 -9.54
CA ILE A 59 -3.83 10.46 -8.49
C ILE A 59 -3.30 11.08 -7.18
N LEU A 60 -2.30 11.95 -7.24
CA LEU A 60 -1.74 12.60 -6.05
C LEU A 60 -2.73 13.59 -5.42
N THR A 61 -3.42 14.39 -6.22
CA THR A 61 -4.46 15.32 -5.71
C THR A 61 -5.64 14.55 -5.13
N GLY A 62 -6.04 13.45 -5.77
CA GLY A 62 -7.04 12.53 -5.24
C GLY A 62 -6.61 11.91 -3.92
N MET A 63 -5.37 11.40 -3.83
CA MET A 63 -4.82 10.83 -2.58
C MET A 63 -4.80 11.86 -1.45
N LEU A 64 -4.34 13.07 -1.71
CA LEU A 64 -4.33 14.14 -0.71
C LEU A 64 -5.75 14.47 -0.23
N LEU A 65 -6.68 14.63 -1.15
CA LEU A 65 -8.08 14.89 -0.83
C LEU A 65 -8.69 13.71 -0.06
N GLY A 66 -8.40 12.48 -0.46
CA GLY A 66 -8.83 11.27 0.23
C GLY A 66 -8.34 11.22 1.68
N ILE A 67 -7.06 11.52 1.93
CA ILE A 67 -6.50 11.60 3.28
C ILE A 67 -7.25 12.66 4.10
N LEU A 68 -7.44 13.86 3.56
CA LEU A 68 -8.05 14.99 4.27
C LEU A 68 -9.53 14.75 4.58
N LEU A 69 -10.31 14.31 3.60
CA LEU A 69 -11.75 14.13 3.76
C LEU A 69 -12.10 12.88 4.57
N PHE A 70 -11.37 11.79 4.35
CA PHE A 70 -11.73 10.50 4.92
C PHE A 70 -11.00 10.15 6.21
N SER A 71 -9.98 10.93 6.64
CA SER A 71 -9.32 10.69 7.92
C SER A 71 -10.32 10.68 9.10
N LYS A 72 -11.23 11.64 9.15
CA LYS A 72 -12.30 11.69 10.17
C LYS A 72 -13.34 10.57 9.96
N LEU A 73 -13.79 10.35 8.71
CA LEU A 73 -14.78 9.33 8.38
C LEU A 73 -14.27 7.93 8.75
N ILE A 74 -13.04 7.60 8.36
CA ILE A 74 -12.43 6.31 8.68
C ILE A 74 -12.29 6.12 10.19
N THR A 75 -11.89 7.16 10.91
CA THR A 75 -11.82 7.11 12.39
C THR A 75 -13.20 6.83 12.99
N ILE A 76 -14.26 7.47 12.49
CA ILE A 76 -15.65 7.24 12.93
C ILE A 76 -16.10 5.81 12.59
N LEU A 77 -15.81 5.32 11.38
CA LEU A 77 -16.17 3.97 10.95
C LEU A 77 -15.48 2.89 11.80
N TYR A 78 -14.17 3.05 12.05
CA TYR A 78 -13.44 2.11 12.92
C TYR A 78 -13.85 2.19 14.38
N ARG A 79 -14.31 3.35 14.85
CA ARG A 79 -14.82 3.51 16.22
C ARG A 79 -16.21 2.87 16.39
N ASN A 80 -17.11 3.04 15.41
CA ASN A 80 -18.52 2.66 15.53
C ASN A 80 -18.83 1.30 14.88
N CYS A 81 -18.14 0.96 13.78
CA CYS A 81 -18.42 -0.21 12.94
C CYS A 81 -17.10 -0.89 12.48
N PRO A 82 -16.19 -1.30 13.40
CA PRO A 82 -14.88 -1.83 13.02
C PRO A 82 -14.97 -3.10 12.17
N ASP A 83 -15.88 -4.02 12.54
CA ASP A 83 -16.02 -5.29 11.84
C ASP A 83 -16.55 -5.10 10.41
N GLN A 84 -17.60 -4.30 10.24
CA GLN A 84 -18.17 -3.99 8.92
C GLN A 84 -17.13 -3.36 8.01
N THR A 85 -16.35 -2.43 8.56
CA THR A 85 -15.27 -1.76 7.83
C THR A 85 -14.20 -2.75 7.38
N ASN A 86 -13.79 -3.66 8.26
CA ASN A 86 -12.85 -4.73 7.90
C ASN A 86 -13.42 -5.70 6.86
N PHE A 87 -14.70 -6.10 6.98
CA PHE A 87 -15.35 -6.95 5.97
C PHE A 87 -15.43 -6.27 4.61
N PHE A 88 -15.72 -4.97 4.56
CA PHE A 88 -15.70 -4.21 3.30
C PHE A 88 -14.32 -4.22 2.64
N PHE A 89 -13.25 -3.91 3.39
CA PHE A 89 -11.88 -3.94 2.84
C PHE A 89 -11.43 -5.34 2.47
N THR A 90 -11.78 -6.35 3.26
CA THR A 90 -11.54 -7.76 2.92
C THR A 90 -12.24 -8.13 1.62
N GLY A 91 -13.47 -7.66 1.41
CA GLY A 91 -14.20 -7.82 0.15
C GLY A 91 -13.48 -7.20 -1.04
N LEU A 92 -12.92 -5.98 -0.90
CA LEU A 92 -12.11 -5.35 -1.94
C LEU A 92 -10.90 -6.22 -2.33
N LEU A 93 -10.21 -6.80 -1.36
CA LEU A 93 -9.07 -7.69 -1.60
C LEU A 93 -9.49 -8.97 -2.33
N ILE A 94 -10.56 -9.62 -1.87
CA ILE A 94 -11.09 -10.85 -2.50
C ILE A 94 -11.48 -10.57 -3.96
N GLY A 95 -12.12 -9.44 -4.23
CA GLY A 95 -12.53 -9.04 -5.59
C GLY A 95 -11.35 -8.81 -6.56
N SER A 96 -10.14 -8.54 -6.06
CA SER A 96 -8.94 -8.39 -6.89
C SER A 96 -8.24 -9.71 -7.23
N ILE A 97 -8.51 -10.81 -6.51
CA ILE A 97 -7.85 -12.12 -6.69
C ILE A 97 -7.98 -12.65 -8.13
N PRO A 98 -9.15 -12.67 -8.79
CA PRO A 98 -9.27 -13.22 -10.13
C PRO A 98 -8.34 -12.55 -11.14
N LEU A 99 -8.16 -11.22 -11.02
CA LEU A 99 -7.25 -10.47 -11.87
C LEU A 99 -5.79 -10.88 -11.65
N LEU A 100 -5.37 -10.97 -10.39
CA LEU A 100 -4.00 -11.35 -10.03
C LEU A 100 -3.67 -12.79 -10.46
N VAL A 101 -4.62 -13.72 -10.30
CA VAL A 101 -4.49 -15.09 -10.80
C VAL A 101 -4.31 -15.08 -12.32
N LYS A 102 -5.14 -14.32 -13.04
CA LYS A 102 -5.01 -14.18 -14.51
C LYS A 102 -3.62 -13.70 -14.92
N TYR A 103 -3.07 -12.69 -14.24
CA TYR A 103 -1.73 -12.16 -14.54
C TYR A 103 -0.60 -13.11 -14.12
N SER A 104 -0.74 -13.83 -12.99
CA SER A 104 0.25 -14.80 -12.53
C SER A 104 0.38 -16.01 -13.46
N PHE A 105 -0.73 -16.47 -14.06
CA PHE A 105 -0.78 -17.64 -14.92
C PHE A 105 -0.91 -17.30 -16.42
N ASN A 106 -0.60 -16.05 -16.82
CA ASN A 106 -0.69 -15.65 -18.22
C ASN A 106 0.31 -16.41 -19.09
N LYS A 107 -0.20 -17.09 -20.12
CA LYS A 107 0.59 -17.93 -21.05
C LYS A 107 1.40 -17.18 -22.10
N ASN A 108 1.23 -15.86 -22.24
CA ASN A 108 1.83 -15.04 -23.32
C ASN A 108 3.32 -14.71 -23.17
N SER A 109 4.02 -15.20 -22.13
CA SER A 109 5.47 -15.14 -22.08
C SER A 109 6.02 -16.35 -22.86
N GLY A 110 6.52 -16.13 -24.08
CA GLY A 110 6.95 -17.09 -25.09
C GLY A 110 8.00 -18.15 -24.71
N GLU A 111 7.85 -18.80 -23.56
CA GLU A 111 8.72 -19.87 -23.09
C GLU A 111 8.03 -21.22 -23.22
N THR A 112 8.62 -22.08 -24.07
CA THR A 112 8.29 -23.49 -24.35
C THR A 112 8.62 -24.46 -23.19
N LYS A 113 8.79 -23.97 -21.93
CA LYS A 113 9.07 -24.87 -20.80
C LYS A 113 7.83 -25.60 -20.32
N SER A 114 7.99 -26.87 -19.95
CA SER A 114 6.97 -27.77 -19.41
C SER A 114 6.03 -27.04 -18.45
N SER A 115 4.75 -27.10 -18.70
CA SER A 115 3.66 -26.43 -17.97
C SER A 115 3.74 -26.64 -16.44
N THR A 116 4.17 -27.81 -15.98
CA THR A 116 4.23 -28.20 -14.57
C THR A 116 5.32 -27.46 -13.80
N ALA A 117 6.55 -27.39 -14.30
CA ALA A 117 7.67 -26.72 -13.62
C ALA A 117 7.44 -25.20 -13.50
N LYS A 118 6.80 -24.58 -14.50
CA LYS A 118 6.43 -23.17 -14.50
C LYS A 118 5.36 -22.88 -13.42
N ASN A 119 4.34 -23.72 -13.34
CA ASN A 119 3.27 -23.57 -12.36
C ASN A 119 3.79 -23.75 -10.93
N THR A 120 4.71 -24.70 -10.69
CA THR A 120 5.35 -24.88 -9.38
C THR A 120 6.12 -23.63 -8.97
N GLY A 121 6.87 -23.00 -9.89
CA GLY A 121 7.58 -21.75 -9.61
C GLY A 121 6.65 -20.60 -9.25
N ILE A 122 5.51 -20.47 -9.92
CA ILE A 122 4.48 -19.45 -9.63
C ILE A 122 3.88 -19.69 -8.23
N ILE A 123 3.57 -20.94 -7.89
CA ILE A 123 3.01 -21.30 -6.57
C ILE A 123 4.04 -20.99 -5.46
N LEU A 124 5.32 -21.33 -5.66
CA LEU A 124 6.36 -21.01 -4.70
C LEU A 124 6.50 -19.49 -4.49
N CYS A 125 6.42 -18.70 -5.57
CA CYS A 125 6.42 -17.24 -5.48
C CYS A 125 5.19 -16.70 -4.70
N ALA A 126 4.01 -17.28 -4.89
CA ALA A 126 2.84 -16.91 -4.12
C ALA A 126 2.99 -17.28 -2.63
N LEU A 127 3.55 -18.44 -2.33
CA LEU A 127 3.84 -18.86 -0.96
C LEU A 127 4.87 -17.93 -0.29
N THR A 128 5.89 -17.47 -1.00
CA THR A 128 6.84 -16.48 -0.44
C THR A 128 6.14 -15.17 -0.08
N GLY A 129 5.23 -14.66 -0.94
CA GLY A 129 4.41 -13.49 -0.62
C GLY A 129 3.53 -13.69 0.62
N LEU A 130 2.89 -14.86 0.73
CA LEU A 130 2.08 -15.24 1.88
C LEU A 130 2.90 -15.28 3.18
N VAL A 131 4.06 -15.93 3.16
CA VAL A 131 4.96 -16.02 4.32
C VAL A 131 5.45 -14.63 4.73
N LEU A 132 5.83 -13.79 3.77
CA LEU A 132 6.28 -12.42 4.04
C LEU A 132 5.22 -11.63 4.81
N ILE A 133 3.96 -11.66 4.40
CA ILE A 133 2.92 -10.88 5.09
C ILE A 133 2.59 -11.47 6.47
N ILE A 134 2.65 -12.78 6.65
CA ILE A 134 2.48 -13.40 7.96
C ILE A 134 3.58 -12.97 8.92
N VAL A 135 4.85 -13.04 8.50
CA VAL A 135 6.00 -12.56 9.29
C VAL A 135 5.81 -11.09 9.63
N PHE A 136 5.38 -10.28 8.66
CA PHE A 136 5.13 -8.85 8.86
C PHE A 136 4.00 -8.60 9.86
N SER A 137 2.93 -9.39 9.82
CA SER A 137 1.82 -9.33 10.79
C SER A 137 2.27 -9.69 12.21
N VAL A 138 3.13 -10.70 12.36
CA VAL A 138 3.74 -11.05 13.67
C VAL A 138 4.61 -9.90 14.18
N LEU A 139 5.42 -9.30 13.33
CA LEU A 139 6.21 -8.13 13.69
C LEU A 139 5.31 -6.95 14.06
N GLN A 140 4.23 -6.73 13.35
CA GLN A 140 3.24 -5.69 13.66
C GLN A 140 2.58 -5.90 15.02
N SER A 141 2.26 -7.13 15.40
CA SER A 141 1.69 -7.44 16.71
C SER A 141 2.68 -7.19 17.85
N ARG A 142 4.00 -7.36 17.60
CA ARG A 142 5.04 -7.11 18.60
C ARG A 142 5.43 -5.64 18.72
N TYR A 143 5.54 -4.93 17.62
CA TYR A 143 6.06 -3.55 17.58
C TYR A 143 4.99 -2.48 17.33
N GLY A 144 3.81 -2.87 16.83
CA GLY A 144 2.74 -1.94 16.49
C GLY A 144 2.08 -1.25 17.69
N THR A 145 2.28 -1.76 18.90
CA THR A 145 1.84 -1.16 20.17
C THR A 145 2.87 -0.21 20.78
N ALA A 146 4.07 -0.10 20.18
CA ALA A 146 5.09 0.83 20.64
C ALA A 146 4.56 2.28 20.62
N GLU A 147 5.04 3.11 21.54
CA GLU A 147 4.68 4.53 21.59
C GLU A 147 4.93 5.19 20.23
N LYS A 148 3.89 5.84 19.71
CA LYS A 148 3.91 6.50 18.41
C LYS A 148 4.48 7.91 18.46
N THR A 149 4.67 8.46 19.66
CA THR A 149 5.19 9.80 19.89
C THR A 149 6.13 9.79 21.09
N ILE A 150 7.04 10.75 21.13
CA ILE A 150 7.97 11.00 22.24
C ILE A 150 7.72 12.39 22.81
N SER A 151 7.91 12.57 24.11
CA SER A 151 7.70 13.83 24.80
C SER A 151 8.76 14.88 24.48
N THR A 152 10.00 14.46 24.23
CA THR A 152 11.12 15.35 23.91
C THR A 152 11.85 14.84 22.66
N LEU A 153 12.17 15.76 21.74
CA LEU A 153 12.93 15.41 20.54
C LEU A 153 14.40 15.07 20.92
N PRO A 154 14.97 14.01 20.33
CA PRO A 154 16.38 13.69 20.56
C PRO A 154 17.27 14.76 19.93
N GLN A 155 18.44 14.98 20.52
CA GLN A 155 19.46 15.83 19.90
C GLN A 155 19.89 15.25 18.55
N TRP A 156 20.10 16.16 17.58
CA TRP A 156 20.59 15.75 16.28
C TRP A 156 22.04 15.27 16.37
N THR A 157 22.31 14.08 15.83
CA THR A 157 23.64 13.49 15.70
C THR A 157 23.78 12.84 14.34
N VAL A 158 25.00 12.78 13.81
CA VAL A 158 25.24 12.13 12.50
C VAL A 158 24.74 10.67 12.46
N PRO A 159 25.03 9.81 13.46
CA PRO A 159 24.51 8.44 13.48
C PRO A 159 22.98 8.37 13.47
N LEU A 160 22.30 9.27 14.20
CA LEU A 160 20.84 9.35 14.21
C LEU A 160 20.29 9.79 12.84
N ALA A 161 20.91 10.79 12.21
CA ALA A 161 20.52 11.26 10.88
C ALA A 161 20.68 10.15 9.83
N VAL A 162 21.78 9.38 9.86
CA VAL A 162 21.97 8.21 8.98
C VAL A 162 20.91 7.15 9.24
N LYS A 163 20.62 6.84 10.51
CA LYS A 163 19.56 5.89 10.88
C LYS A 163 18.19 6.33 10.36
N ILE A 164 17.83 7.61 10.52
CA ILE A 164 16.58 8.21 10.04
C ILE A 164 16.53 8.17 8.50
N PHE A 165 17.62 8.50 7.84
CA PHE A 165 17.72 8.45 6.38
C PHE A 165 17.50 7.04 5.82
N LEU A 166 18.23 6.04 6.36
CA LEU A 166 18.07 4.64 5.95
C LEU A 166 16.68 4.10 6.26
N GLY A 167 16.12 4.47 7.41
CA GLY A 167 14.75 4.11 7.76
C GLY A 167 13.70 4.73 6.85
N GLY A 168 13.92 5.96 6.38
CA GLY A 168 13.11 6.60 5.35
C GLY A 168 13.15 5.82 4.03
N ILE A 169 14.34 5.40 3.59
CA ILE A 169 14.50 4.57 2.38
C ILE A 169 13.74 3.25 2.52
N LEU A 170 14.00 2.49 3.59
CA LEU A 170 13.40 1.18 3.79
C LEU A 170 11.88 1.25 3.96
N GLY A 171 11.40 2.24 4.71
CA GLY A 171 9.97 2.49 4.88
C GLY A 171 9.28 2.81 3.55
N ALA A 172 9.90 3.66 2.73
CA ALA A 172 9.34 4.04 1.44
C ALA A 172 9.36 2.89 0.42
N VAL A 173 10.42 2.08 0.37
CA VAL A 173 10.47 0.85 -0.45
C VAL A 173 9.36 -0.10 -0.03
N ALA A 174 9.17 -0.29 1.29
CA ALA A 174 8.13 -1.15 1.83
C ALA A 174 6.71 -0.68 1.44
N MET A 175 6.45 0.64 1.41
CA MET A 175 5.15 1.20 1.03
C MET A 175 4.72 0.88 -0.41
N ILE A 176 5.67 0.62 -1.32
CA ILE A 176 5.35 0.27 -2.70
C ILE A 176 4.87 -1.18 -2.79
N ILE A 177 5.30 -2.03 -1.86
CA ILE A 177 4.93 -3.44 -1.83
C ILE A 177 3.52 -3.56 -1.21
N PRO A 178 2.53 -4.15 -1.94
CA PRO A 178 1.19 -4.33 -1.40
C PRO A 178 1.20 -5.13 -0.09
N GLY A 179 0.40 -4.70 0.88
CA GLY A 179 0.26 -5.38 2.17
C GLY A 179 1.34 -5.01 3.20
N ILE A 180 2.42 -4.33 2.83
CA ILE A 180 3.48 -3.94 3.76
C ILE A 180 3.35 -2.46 4.13
N SER A 181 3.46 -2.17 5.43
CA SER A 181 3.40 -0.81 5.97
C SER A 181 4.79 -0.25 6.21
N GLY A 182 5.11 0.86 5.53
CA GLY A 182 6.39 1.56 5.73
C GLY A 182 6.53 2.15 7.14
N SER A 183 5.44 2.58 7.76
CA SER A 183 5.45 3.06 9.14
C SER A 183 5.86 1.97 10.14
N LEU A 184 5.50 0.70 9.88
CA LEU A 184 5.95 -0.40 10.71
C LEU A 184 7.47 -0.62 10.60
N ILE A 185 8.04 -0.51 9.41
CA ILE A 185 9.50 -0.56 9.25
C ILE A 185 10.16 0.55 10.10
N MET A 186 9.64 1.77 10.04
CA MET A 186 10.13 2.89 10.85
C MET A 186 9.94 2.65 12.36
N LEU A 187 8.85 1.98 12.77
CA LEU A 187 8.61 1.59 14.17
C LEU A 187 9.63 0.56 14.65
N ILE A 188 9.89 -0.50 13.87
CA ILE A 188 10.88 -1.52 14.19
C ILE A 188 12.27 -0.90 14.33
N LEU A 189 12.60 0.09 13.50
CA LEU A 189 13.84 0.83 13.58
C LEU A 189 13.87 1.87 14.71
N GLY A 190 12.74 2.09 15.41
CA GLY A 190 12.62 3.06 16.50
C GLY A 190 12.70 4.52 16.06
N ILE A 191 12.47 4.81 14.76
CA ILE A 191 12.50 6.19 14.23
C ILE A 191 11.11 6.79 14.05
N TYR A 192 10.06 5.97 13.95
CA TYR A 192 8.69 6.45 13.72
C TYR A 192 8.22 7.47 14.79
N PRO A 193 8.45 7.23 16.10
CA PRO A 193 8.08 8.20 17.13
C PRO A 193 8.81 9.55 16.96
N ILE A 194 10.07 9.51 16.55
CA ILE A 194 10.88 10.71 16.30
C ILE A 194 10.26 11.53 15.17
N ILE A 195 9.92 10.89 14.04
CA ILE A 195 9.33 11.56 12.89
C ILE A 195 7.95 12.13 13.23
N MET A 196 7.08 11.33 13.87
CA MET A 196 5.73 11.78 14.23
C MET A 196 5.72 12.94 15.22
N SER A 197 6.64 12.96 16.19
CA SER A 197 6.77 14.08 17.14
C SER A 197 7.46 15.30 16.52
N SER A 198 8.32 15.12 15.52
CA SER A 198 8.98 16.23 14.83
C SER A 198 8.02 17.04 13.94
N ILE A 199 6.96 16.43 13.40
CA ILE A 199 6.01 17.12 12.51
C ILE A 199 5.32 18.30 13.23
N PRO A 200 4.64 18.12 14.38
CA PRO A 200 4.04 19.25 15.10
C PRO A 200 5.10 20.19 15.67
N ALA A 201 6.27 19.69 16.08
CA ALA A 201 7.37 20.48 16.64
C ALA A 201 7.97 21.49 15.63
N MET A 202 7.80 21.26 14.31
CA MET A 202 8.18 22.24 13.27
C MET A 202 7.42 23.57 13.38
N PHE A 203 6.23 23.57 13.98
CA PHE A 203 5.39 24.77 14.11
C PHE A 203 5.59 25.49 15.47
N VAL A 204 6.49 24.98 16.32
CA VAL A 204 6.85 25.58 17.61
C VAL A 204 8.22 26.26 17.49
N LYS A 205 8.29 27.56 17.75
CA LYS A 205 9.47 28.40 17.51
C LYS A 205 10.78 27.83 18.09
N ASP A 206 10.73 27.29 19.30
CA ASP A 206 11.92 26.83 20.02
C ASP A 206 12.44 25.44 19.54
N THR A 207 11.57 24.64 18.93
CA THR A 207 11.88 23.28 18.46
C THR A 207 11.90 23.14 16.94
N ALA A 208 11.47 24.16 16.21
CA ALA A 208 11.32 24.11 14.75
C ALA A 208 12.60 23.70 14.02
N LEU A 209 13.74 24.29 14.38
CA LEU A 209 15.01 24.02 13.74
C LEU A 209 15.49 22.58 14.00
N GLN A 210 15.37 22.11 15.25
CA GLN A 210 15.71 20.73 15.63
C GLN A 210 14.81 19.73 14.90
N ALA A 211 13.50 19.99 14.84
CA ALA A 211 12.54 19.17 14.13
C ALA A 211 12.87 19.08 12.63
N LEU A 212 13.23 20.21 12.01
CA LEU A 212 13.62 20.27 10.60
C LEU A 212 14.86 19.38 10.34
N PHE A 213 15.90 19.48 11.16
CA PHE A 213 17.10 18.66 11.03
C PHE A 213 16.84 17.16 11.20
N LEU A 214 15.82 16.76 11.97
CA LEU A 214 15.40 15.37 12.09
C LEU A 214 14.52 14.90 10.90
N LEU A 215 13.68 15.79 10.37
CA LEU A 215 12.77 15.45 9.26
C LEU A 215 13.47 15.42 7.90
N LEU A 216 14.46 16.28 7.65
CA LEU A 216 15.15 16.35 6.37
C LEU A 216 15.79 15.03 5.93
N PRO A 217 16.59 14.32 6.78
CA PRO A 217 17.14 13.02 6.40
C PRO A 217 16.05 12.00 6.06
N ASN A 218 14.93 11.98 6.81
CA ASN A 218 13.81 11.11 6.51
C ASN A 218 13.16 11.46 5.16
N GLY A 219 12.88 12.72 4.92
CA GLY A 219 12.27 13.18 3.65
C GLY A 219 13.12 12.82 2.43
N VAL A 220 14.42 13.06 2.50
CA VAL A 220 15.35 12.66 1.43
C VAL A 220 15.40 11.13 1.27
N GLY A 221 15.46 10.40 2.38
CA GLY A 221 15.41 8.94 2.39
C GLY A 221 14.12 8.40 1.76
N VAL A 222 12.97 8.95 2.11
CA VAL A 222 11.66 8.58 1.54
C VAL A 222 11.63 8.82 0.04
N LEU A 223 12.11 9.96 -0.46
CA LEU A 223 12.16 10.24 -1.90
C LEU A 223 13.04 9.23 -2.65
N ILE A 224 14.23 8.95 -2.14
CA ILE A 224 15.13 7.95 -2.73
C ILE A 224 14.50 6.56 -2.68
N GLY A 225 13.91 6.18 -1.54
CA GLY A 225 13.29 4.88 -1.34
C GLY A 225 12.08 4.65 -2.25
N LEU A 226 11.22 5.66 -2.43
CA LEU A 226 10.09 5.59 -3.37
C LEU A 226 10.58 5.35 -4.81
N LEU A 227 11.59 6.09 -5.23
CA LEU A 227 12.10 5.99 -6.60
C LEU A 227 12.88 4.68 -6.84
N ALA A 228 13.69 4.26 -5.87
CA ALA A 228 14.42 2.99 -5.94
C ALA A 228 13.47 1.79 -5.90
N GLY A 229 12.49 1.79 -5.00
CA GLY A 229 11.48 0.75 -4.88
C GLY A 229 10.60 0.65 -6.12
N ALA A 230 10.12 1.79 -6.65
CA ALA A 230 9.35 1.81 -7.89
C ALA A 230 10.16 1.29 -9.08
N LYS A 231 11.43 1.67 -9.19
CA LYS A 231 12.32 1.16 -10.23
C LYS A 231 12.54 -0.35 -10.11
N LEU A 232 12.75 -0.86 -8.90
CA LEU A 232 12.91 -2.29 -8.63
C LEU A 232 11.66 -3.06 -9.07
N ILE A 233 10.48 -2.66 -8.61
CA ILE A 233 9.22 -3.31 -8.98
C ILE A 233 8.97 -3.21 -10.49
N SER A 234 9.24 -2.05 -11.11
CA SER A 234 9.10 -1.89 -12.56
C SER A 234 10.00 -2.85 -13.35
N ILE A 235 11.23 -3.10 -12.87
CA ILE A 235 12.15 -4.08 -13.48
C ILE A 235 11.60 -5.50 -13.31
N LEU A 236 11.11 -5.85 -12.12
CA LEU A 236 10.53 -7.17 -11.85
C LEU A 236 9.30 -7.43 -12.72
N LEU A 237 8.39 -6.46 -12.83
CA LEU A 237 7.19 -6.56 -13.67
C LEU A 237 7.52 -6.71 -15.16
N LYS A 238 8.65 -6.17 -15.62
CA LYS A 238 9.12 -6.33 -17.02
C LYS A 238 9.85 -7.63 -17.26
N LYS A 239 10.73 -8.05 -16.32
CA LYS A 239 11.58 -9.24 -16.51
C LYS A 239 10.89 -10.54 -16.13
N VAL A 240 10.13 -10.54 -15.05
CA VAL A 240 9.51 -11.72 -14.45
C VAL A 240 8.06 -11.43 -14.01
N PRO A 241 7.17 -11.03 -14.94
CA PRO A 241 5.83 -10.55 -14.61
C PRO A 241 5.00 -11.58 -13.84
N ASN A 242 4.98 -12.82 -14.29
CA ASN A 242 4.16 -13.87 -13.68
C ASN A 242 4.56 -14.13 -12.22
N GLN A 243 5.87 -14.23 -11.95
CA GLN A 243 6.40 -14.43 -10.60
C GLN A 243 6.11 -13.20 -9.71
N THR A 244 6.27 -12.00 -10.25
CA THR A 244 5.98 -10.76 -9.52
C THR A 244 4.51 -10.68 -9.12
N TYR A 245 3.58 -10.95 -10.06
CA TYR A 245 2.16 -11.00 -9.75
C TYR A 245 1.80 -12.14 -8.80
N ALA A 246 2.51 -13.28 -8.85
CA ALA A 246 2.32 -14.37 -7.92
C ALA A 246 2.70 -13.97 -6.48
N VAL A 247 3.84 -13.28 -6.29
CA VAL A 247 4.21 -12.74 -4.99
C VAL A 247 3.15 -11.75 -4.49
N ILE A 248 2.68 -10.84 -5.36
CA ILE A 248 1.61 -9.88 -5.01
C ILE A 248 0.33 -10.62 -4.62
N LEU A 249 -0.04 -11.68 -5.33
CA LEU A 249 -1.18 -12.52 -4.99
C LEU A 249 -1.04 -13.12 -3.59
N GLY A 250 0.13 -13.66 -3.26
CA GLY A 250 0.43 -14.20 -1.93
C GLY A 250 0.32 -13.14 -0.83
N LEU A 251 0.85 -11.93 -1.07
CA LEU A 251 0.73 -10.79 -0.16
C LEU A 251 -0.75 -10.39 0.06
N ILE A 252 -1.56 -10.35 -0.99
CA ILE A 252 -3.00 -10.03 -0.90
C ILE A 252 -3.77 -11.11 -0.11
N VAL A 253 -3.53 -12.40 -0.42
CA VAL A 253 -4.16 -13.51 0.31
C VAL A 253 -3.79 -13.49 1.79
N GLY A 254 -2.52 -13.24 2.11
CA GLY A 254 -2.09 -13.07 3.49
C GLY A 254 -2.68 -11.83 4.17
N SER A 255 -2.86 -10.72 3.44
CA SER A 255 -3.53 -9.52 3.94
C SER A 255 -5.00 -9.79 4.28
N ILE A 256 -5.70 -10.60 3.50
CA ILE A 256 -7.07 -11.05 3.80
C ILE A 256 -7.09 -11.79 5.15
N TYR A 257 -6.16 -12.71 5.36
CA TYR A 257 -6.06 -13.46 6.61
C TYR A 257 -5.80 -12.54 7.81
N THR A 258 -4.87 -11.59 7.68
CA THR A 258 -4.49 -10.68 8.78
C THR A 258 -5.56 -9.64 9.10
N MET A 259 -6.37 -9.23 8.11
CA MET A 259 -7.45 -8.27 8.27
C MET A 259 -8.79 -8.92 8.64
N TRP A 260 -8.90 -10.25 8.57
CA TRP A 260 -10.15 -10.95 8.86
C TRP A 260 -10.64 -10.63 10.28
N PRO A 261 -11.86 -10.07 10.43
CA PRO A 261 -12.35 -9.65 11.74
C PRO A 261 -12.53 -10.85 12.67
N ARG A 262 -12.05 -10.72 13.92
CA ARG A 262 -12.31 -11.69 14.99
C ARG A 262 -13.61 -11.29 15.67
N VAL A 263 -14.73 -11.74 15.12
CA VAL A 263 -16.05 -11.33 15.57
C VAL A 263 -16.45 -12.11 16.83
N SER A 264 -16.81 -11.38 17.89
CA SER A 264 -17.45 -11.92 19.07
C SER A 264 -18.94 -11.51 19.08
N ASN A 265 -19.83 -12.39 19.57
CA ASN A 265 -21.27 -12.16 19.70
C ASN A 265 -22.00 -11.93 18.35
N LEU A 266 -22.12 -13.02 17.57
CA LEU A 266 -22.82 -13.02 16.29
C LEU A 266 -24.34 -12.97 16.50
N THR A 267 -24.95 -11.87 16.10
CA THR A 267 -26.41 -11.72 15.98
C THR A 267 -26.79 -11.78 14.49
N ALA A 268 -27.98 -12.28 14.16
CA ALA A 268 -28.43 -12.41 12.76
C ALA A 268 -28.31 -11.08 11.98
N SER A 269 -28.68 -9.94 12.57
CA SER A 269 -28.55 -8.62 11.95
C SER A 269 -27.09 -8.22 11.66
N LYS A 270 -26.15 -8.58 12.56
CA LYS A 270 -24.72 -8.34 12.36
C LYS A 270 -24.18 -9.20 11.20
N ILE A 271 -24.55 -10.48 11.14
CA ILE A 271 -24.14 -11.36 10.04
C ILE A 271 -24.58 -10.80 8.70
N VAL A 272 -25.86 -10.37 8.58
CA VAL A 272 -26.37 -9.74 7.36
C VAL A 272 -25.56 -8.49 6.99
N SER A 273 -25.25 -7.61 7.95
CA SER A 273 -24.47 -6.40 7.68
C SER A 273 -23.04 -6.72 7.23
N TYR A 274 -22.38 -7.72 7.82
CA TYR A 274 -21.04 -8.15 7.44
C TYR A 274 -21.00 -8.71 6.02
N VAL A 275 -21.96 -9.58 5.70
CA VAL A 275 -22.10 -10.18 4.36
C VAL A 275 -22.36 -9.10 3.31
N LEU A 276 -23.23 -8.13 3.59
CA LEU A 276 -23.50 -7.01 2.68
C LEU A 276 -22.26 -6.15 2.44
N CYS A 277 -21.51 -5.82 3.50
CA CYS A 277 -20.26 -5.06 3.38
C CYS A 277 -19.21 -5.83 2.56
N LEU A 278 -19.06 -7.14 2.80
CA LEU A 278 -18.15 -8.02 2.05
C LEU A 278 -18.53 -8.06 0.56
N ILE A 279 -19.80 -8.33 0.25
CA ILE A 279 -20.29 -8.40 -1.13
C ILE A 279 -20.11 -7.05 -1.83
N PHE A 280 -20.42 -5.94 -1.15
CA PHE A 280 -20.24 -4.59 -1.71
C PHE A 280 -18.77 -4.32 -2.04
N GLY A 281 -17.83 -4.71 -1.14
CA GLY A 281 -16.40 -4.62 -1.41
C GLY A 281 -15.97 -5.45 -2.62
N ILE A 282 -16.42 -6.72 -2.70
CA ILE A 282 -16.12 -7.61 -3.83
C ILE A 282 -16.66 -7.00 -5.15
N ALA A 283 -17.89 -6.55 -5.15
CA ALA A 283 -18.53 -5.97 -6.34
C ALA A 283 -17.78 -4.72 -6.81
N LEU A 284 -17.44 -3.81 -5.91
CA LEU A 284 -16.70 -2.59 -6.23
C LEU A 284 -15.32 -2.89 -6.84
N SER A 285 -14.58 -3.82 -6.25
CA SER A 285 -13.28 -4.25 -6.77
C SER A 285 -13.41 -4.92 -8.13
N TYR A 286 -14.32 -5.86 -8.28
CA TYR A 286 -14.54 -6.58 -9.54
C TYR A 286 -14.96 -5.64 -10.67
N LEU A 287 -15.90 -4.74 -10.43
CA LEU A 287 -16.32 -3.73 -11.41
C LEU A 287 -15.16 -2.83 -11.82
N SER A 288 -14.37 -2.37 -10.86
CA SER A 288 -13.19 -1.55 -11.13
C SER A 288 -12.18 -2.27 -12.04
N THR A 289 -11.93 -3.56 -11.78
CA THR A 289 -10.99 -4.35 -12.59
C THR A 289 -11.50 -4.60 -14.00
N LYS A 290 -12.82 -4.81 -14.17
CA LYS A 290 -13.45 -5.00 -15.48
C LYS A 290 -13.35 -3.74 -16.34
N PHE A 291 -13.69 -2.58 -15.80
CA PHE A 291 -13.57 -1.29 -16.51
C PHE A 291 -12.14 -0.89 -16.85
N SER A 292 -11.15 -1.40 -16.11
CA SER A 292 -9.72 -1.15 -16.41
C SER A 292 -9.12 -2.15 -17.38
N GLY A 293 -9.74 -3.32 -17.58
CA GLY A 293 -9.26 -4.40 -18.47
C GLY A 293 -9.52 -4.12 -19.95
N ASP A 294 -10.62 -3.45 -20.27
CA ASP A 294 -11.01 -3.17 -21.65
C ASP A 294 -10.09 -2.16 -22.36
N GLU A 295 -9.37 -1.30 -21.61
CA GLU A 295 -8.40 -0.36 -22.18
C GLU A 295 -7.09 -1.01 -22.68
N LYS A 296 -6.70 -2.19 -22.15
CA LYS A 296 -5.47 -2.91 -22.63
C LYS A 296 -5.69 -3.69 -23.92
N SER A 297 -6.93 -3.91 -24.35
CA SER A 297 -7.26 -4.62 -25.61
C SER A 297 -7.40 -3.67 -26.81
N SER A 298 -7.42 -2.35 -26.60
CA SER A 298 -7.62 -1.33 -27.63
C SER A 298 -6.41 -0.42 -27.87
N SER A 299 -5.24 -0.74 -27.30
CA SER A 299 -3.95 -0.08 -27.51
C SER A 299 -2.89 -1.10 -27.90
#